data_95d3cbea64f1a3868e94645428ef18c1
#
_entry.id   95d3cbea64f1a3868e94645428ef18c1
#
_cell.length_a   1.000
_cell.length_b   1.000
_cell.length_c   1.000
_cell.angle_alpha   90.00
_cell.angle_beta   90.00
_cell.angle_gamma   90.00
#
_symmetry.space_group_name_H-M   'P 1'
#
loop_
_entity.id
_entity.type
_entity.pdbx_description
1 polymer ?
#
loop_
_entity_poly.entity_id
_entity_poly.type
_entity_poly.pdbx_seq_one_letter_code
_entity_poly.pdbx_strand_id
1 'polypeptide(L)'
;MASDEEDLSSSSSDDCVPLQSYWVAEAQTQFIAETNLPTDKGFYRLRGYRHRGPKTHVITEPTCMLCGDVEGLENVPVRVHDACWTSEALGSLKCDCKQQLDLALEYIRDNELGVVIYLQQEGRGIGLANKIAAYKVQ
;
A
#
# COMPACT_ATOMS: atom_id res chain seq x y z
N MET A 1 -32.28 44.80 -49.17
CA MET A 1 -32.57 43.54 -48.49
C MET A 1 -31.25 42.83 -48.25
N ALA A 2 -30.70 43.06 -47.10
CA ALA A 2 -29.45 42.42 -46.63
C ALA A 2 -29.85 41.25 -45.72
N SER A 3 -29.32 40.08 -46.02
CA SER A 3 -29.43 38.90 -45.20
C SER A 3 -28.11 38.70 -44.48
N ASP A 4 -28.15 38.89 -43.13
CA ASP A 4 -27.04 38.64 -42.23
C ASP A 4 -26.86 37.12 -42.06
N GLU A 5 -25.73 36.61 -42.52
CA GLU A 5 -25.28 35.27 -42.14
C GLU A 5 -24.38 35.40 -40.92
N GLU A 6 -24.87 34.94 -39.77
CA GLU A 6 -24.09 34.79 -38.57
C GLU A 6 -23.18 33.54 -38.66
N ASP A 7 -21.89 33.79 -38.66
CA ASP A 7 -20.83 32.79 -38.63
C ASP A 7 -20.69 32.27 -37.20
N LEU A 8 -21.22 31.06 -36.95
CA LEU A 8 -21.07 30.31 -35.71
C LEU A 8 -19.79 29.45 -35.77
N SER A 9 -18.65 30.11 -35.52
CA SER A 9 -17.42 29.36 -35.27
C SER A 9 -17.41 28.79 -33.86
N SER A 10 -17.91 27.58 -33.67
CA SER A 10 -17.73 26.83 -32.47
C SER A 10 -16.34 26.19 -32.47
N SER A 11 -15.40 26.80 -31.77
CA SER A 11 -14.13 26.19 -31.45
C SER A 11 -14.30 25.28 -30.22
N SER A 12 -14.67 24.03 -30.41
CA SER A 12 -14.47 22.99 -29.42
C SER A 12 -13.08 22.42 -29.62
N SER A 13 -12.10 22.98 -28.92
CA SER A 13 -10.82 22.30 -28.74
C SER A 13 -11.04 21.17 -27.73
N ASP A 14 -11.41 20.00 -28.23
CA ASP A 14 -11.24 18.76 -27.52
C ASP A 14 -9.73 18.53 -27.34
N ASP A 15 -9.18 19.03 -26.23
CA ASP A 15 -7.85 18.67 -25.77
C ASP A 15 -7.87 17.17 -25.38
N CYS A 16 -7.86 16.32 -26.40
CA CYS A 16 -7.54 14.92 -26.24
C CYS A 16 -6.09 14.80 -25.79
N VAL A 17 -5.90 14.64 -24.49
CA VAL A 17 -4.59 14.31 -23.94
C VAL A 17 -4.14 13.00 -24.57
N PRO A 18 -2.96 12.95 -25.22
CA PRO A 18 -2.51 11.76 -25.92
C PRO A 18 -2.48 10.57 -24.98
N LEU A 19 -3.07 9.44 -25.38
CA LEU A 19 -3.07 8.18 -24.61
C LEU A 19 -1.67 7.78 -24.14
N GLN A 20 -0.63 8.21 -24.83
CA GLN A 20 0.77 7.97 -24.50
C GLN A 20 1.22 8.63 -23.19
N SER A 21 0.58 9.70 -22.74
CA SER A 21 0.88 10.35 -21.45
C SER A 21 0.34 9.58 -20.25
N TYR A 22 -0.62 8.68 -20.45
CA TYR A 22 -1.15 7.81 -19.39
C TYR A 22 -0.25 6.62 -19.06
N TRP A 23 0.68 6.27 -19.94
CA TRP A 23 1.52 5.06 -19.82
C TRP A 23 2.88 5.30 -19.16
N VAL A 24 3.22 6.55 -18.88
CA VAL A 24 4.42 6.97 -18.13
C VAL A 24 4.00 7.48 -16.76
N ALA A 25 2.91 6.96 -16.21
CA ALA A 25 2.55 7.29 -14.84
C ALA A 25 3.63 6.72 -13.91
N GLU A 26 4.35 7.61 -13.24
CA GLU A 26 5.19 7.27 -12.11
C GLU A 26 4.37 6.45 -11.10
N ALA A 27 5.04 5.55 -10.39
CA ALA A 27 4.39 4.83 -9.29
C ALA A 27 3.71 5.84 -8.36
N GLN A 28 2.42 5.70 -8.15
CA GLN A 28 1.64 6.62 -7.33
C GLN A 28 1.16 5.90 -6.07
N THR A 29 1.51 6.46 -4.92
CA THR A 29 0.96 6.04 -3.64
C THR A 29 0.14 7.18 -3.07
N GLN A 30 -1.14 6.92 -2.83
CA GLN A 30 -2.08 7.88 -2.28
C GLN A 30 -2.46 7.47 -0.87
N PHE A 31 -2.34 8.40 0.08
CA PHE A 31 -2.93 8.25 1.40
C PHE A 31 -4.47 8.29 1.30
N ILE A 32 -5.15 7.36 1.98
CA ILE A 32 -6.61 7.27 1.96
C ILE A 32 -7.20 7.70 3.30
N ALA A 33 -6.76 7.06 4.40
CA ALA A 33 -7.31 7.34 5.72
C ALA A 33 -6.37 6.89 6.84
N GLU A 34 -6.57 7.46 8.02
CA GLU A 34 -5.96 7.02 9.27
C GLU A 34 -7.05 6.80 10.32
N THR A 35 -6.87 5.80 11.16
CA THR A 35 -7.72 5.55 12.32
C THR A 35 -6.90 5.03 13.49
N ASN A 36 -7.43 5.20 14.70
CA ASN A 36 -6.89 4.53 15.88
C ASN A 36 -7.38 3.09 15.91
N LEU A 37 -6.45 2.16 16.10
CA LEU A 37 -6.73 0.73 16.12
C LEU A 37 -6.32 0.15 17.48
N PRO A 38 -7.26 -0.19 18.35
CA PRO A 38 -6.99 -1.01 19.53
C PRO A 38 -6.74 -2.46 19.11
N THR A 39 -5.70 -3.06 19.64
CA THR A 39 -5.35 -4.46 19.39
C THR A 39 -5.01 -5.17 20.71
N ASP A 40 -4.89 -6.49 20.69
CA ASP A 40 -4.41 -7.29 21.84
C ASP A 40 -2.95 -6.98 22.21
N LYS A 41 -2.21 -6.31 21.32
CA LYS A 41 -0.82 -5.88 21.53
C LYS A 41 -0.67 -4.43 21.95
N GLY A 42 -1.74 -3.64 21.90
CA GLY A 42 -1.74 -2.23 22.26
C GLY A 42 -2.51 -1.36 21.25
N PHE A 43 -2.31 -0.05 21.38
CA PHE A 43 -2.95 0.93 20.51
C PHE A 43 -1.98 1.42 19.45
N TYR A 44 -2.43 1.42 18.21
CA TYR A 44 -1.67 1.90 17.06
C TYR A 44 -2.53 2.86 16.24
N ARG A 45 -1.88 3.78 15.54
CA ARG A 45 -2.54 4.48 14.42
C ARG A 45 -2.36 3.61 13.18
N LEU A 46 -3.45 3.31 12.48
CA LEU A 46 -3.45 2.53 11.25
C LEU A 46 -3.72 3.45 10.08
N ARG A 47 -2.77 3.55 9.14
CA ARG A 47 -2.90 4.28 7.89
C ARG A 47 -3.11 3.31 6.73
N GLY A 48 -4.09 3.61 5.90
CA GLY A 48 -4.34 2.90 4.64
C GLY A 48 -3.92 3.75 3.45
N TYR A 49 -3.31 3.09 2.47
CA TYR A 49 -2.88 3.71 1.22
C TYR A 49 -3.42 2.93 0.03
N ARG A 50 -3.44 3.59 -1.11
CA ARG A 50 -3.65 2.95 -2.40
C ARG A 50 -2.43 3.17 -3.27
N HIS A 51 -1.87 2.09 -3.80
CA HIS A 51 -0.66 2.13 -4.61
C HIS A 51 -0.92 1.55 -5.99
N ARG A 52 -0.49 2.27 -7.03
CA ARG A 52 -0.45 1.81 -8.42
C ARG A 52 0.99 1.80 -8.88
N GLY A 53 1.49 0.64 -9.26
CA GLY A 53 2.82 0.49 -9.82
C GLY A 53 2.93 1.06 -11.25
N PRO A 54 4.13 1.46 -11.70
CA PRO A 54 4.32 2.13 -12.99
C PRO A 54 4.08 1.21 -14.20
N LYS A 55 4.16 -0.10 -14.02
CA LYS A 55 4.06 -1.09 -15.10
C LYS A 55 2.90 -2.07 -14.94
N THR A 56 2.13 -1.95 -13.88
CA THR A 56 1.04 -2.87 -13.60
C THR A 56 -0.26 -2.11 -13.43
N HIS A 57 -1.35 -2.68 -13.93
CA HIS A 57 -2.69 -2.17 -13.64
C HIS A 57 -3.20 -2.64 -12.27
N VAL A 58 -2.38 -3.39 -11.55
CA VAL A 58 -2.74 -3.93 -10.23
C VAL A 58 -2.66 -2.81 -9.21
N ILE A 59 -3.77 -2.60 -8.53
CA ILE A 59 -3.84 -1.72 -7.37
C ILE A 59 -3.59 -2.57 -6.12
N THR A 60 -2.66 -2.13 -5.28
CA THR A 60 -2.41 -2.70 -3.97
C THR A 60 -2.78 -1.69 -2.88
N GLU A 61 -3.09 -2.19 -1.69
CA GLU A 61 -3.48 -1.37 -0.56
C GLU A 61 -2.55 -1.60 0.64
N PRO A 62 -1.31 -1.06 0.56
CA PRO A 62 -0.39 -1.15 1.68
C PRO A 62 -0.95 -0.40 2.90
N THR A 63 -0.62 -0.90 4.08
CA THR A 63 -0.99 -0.26 5.34
C THR A 63 0.23 0.02 6.19
N CYS A 64 0.12 1.00 7.10
CA CYS A 64 1.16 1.28 8.09
C CYS A 64 0.54 1.31 9.48
N MET A 65 1.17 0.61 10.41
CA MET A 65 0.90 0.76 11.84
C MET A 65 1.98 1.67 12.44
N LEU A 66 1.54 2.68 13.19
CA LEU A 66 2.41 3.72 13.73
C LEU A 66 2.22 3.86 15.25
N CYS A 67 3.33 4.11 15.94
CA CYS A 67 3.34 4.66 17.30
C CYS A 67 4.08 5.99 17.27
N GLY A 68 3.63 6.93 18.07
CA GLY A 68 4.21 8.26 18.18
C GLY A 68 3.96 9.16 16.96
N ASP A 69 4.44 10.37 17.04
CA ASP A 69 4.39 11.34 15.96
C ASP A 69 5.70 11.25 15.16
N VAL A 70 5.64 10.59 14.00
CA VAL A 70 6.82 10.25 13.20
C VAL A 70 7.14 11.30 12.14
N GLU A 71 6.26 12.26 11.92
CA GLU A 71 6.42 13.24 10.84
C GLU A 71 7.53 14.24 11.18
N GLY A 72 8.46 14.40 10.26
CA GLY A 72 9.61 15.31 10.41
C GLY A 72 10.71 14.83 11.36
N LEU A 73 10.59 13.61 11.93
CA LEU A 73 11.63 13.04 12.78
C LEU A 73 12.69 12.30 11.95
N GLU A 74 13.92 12.34 12.46
CA GLU A 74 15.02 11.51 11.96
C GLU A 74 15.13 10.20 12.77
N ASN A 75 15.74 9.17 12.17
CA ASN A 75 16.01 7.87 12.80
C ASN A 75 14.77 7.13 13.33
N VAL A 76 13.63 7.33 12.68
CA VAL A 76 12.41 6.58 13.01
C VAL A 76 12.61 5.11 12.68
N PRO A 77 12.40 4.17 13.64
CA PRO A 77 12.44 2.75 13.34
C PRO A 77 11.35 2.35 12.36
N VAL A 78 11.73 1.65 11.29
CA VAL A 78 10.78 1.18 10.28
C VAL A 78 11.00 -0.30 10.01
N ARG A 79 9.92 -1.08 10.06
CA ARG A 79 9.86 -2.47 9.60
C ARG A 79 8.99 -2.55 8.36
N VAL A 80 9.54 -3.11 7.28
CA VAL A 80 8.73 -3.56 6.13
C VAL A 80 8.43 -5.04 6.33
N HIS A 81 7.13 -5.38 6.28
CA HIS A 81 6.62 -6.73 6.49
C HIS A 81 5.75 -7.16 5.32
N ASP A 82 6.13 -8.26 4.68
CA ASP A 82 5.33 -8.90 3.64
C ASP A 82 4.33 -9.87 4.28
N ALA A 83 3.07 -9.80 3.87
CA ALA A 83 2.01 -10.65 4.36
C ALA A 83 2.38 -12.14 4.28
N CYS A 84 2.09 -12.86 5.33
CA CYS A 84 2.27 -14.31 5.43
C CYS A 84 1.03 -14.96 6.04
N TRP A 85 -0.01 -15.13 5.24
CA TRP A 85 -1.30 -15.63 5.69
C TRP A 85 -1.20 -16.96 6.44
N THR A 86 -0.34 -17.87 5.97
CA THR A 86 -0.17 -19.19 6.61
C THR A 86 0.41 -19.09 8.03
N SER A 87 1.32 -18.15 8.27
CA SER A 87 1.90 -17.91 9.60
C SER A 87 0.98 -17.07 10.48
N GLU A 88 0.47 -15.98 9.94
CA GLU A 88 -0.25 -14.96 10.70
C GLU A 88 -1.68 -15.42 11.04
N ALA A 89 -2.39 -16.04 10.10
CA ALA A 89 -3.77 -16.48 10.28
C ALA A 89 -3.89 -17.95 10.74
N LEU A 90 -3.04 -18.85 10.22
CA LEU A 90 -3.13 -20.27 10.50
C LEU A 90 -2.10 -20.77 11.55
N GLY A 91 -1.16 -19.94 11.97
CA GLY A 91 -0.14 -20.32 12.94
C GLY A 91 0.84 -21.37 12.41
N SER A 92 1.14 -21.35 11.09
CA SER A 92 2.09 -22.26 10.49
C SER A 92 3.48 -22.17 11.13
N LEU A 93 4.08 -23.32 11.43
CA LEU A 93 5.43 -23.42 11.97
C LEU A 93 6.51 -23.52 10.88
N LYS A 94 6.15 -23.37 9.61
CA LYS A 94 7.11 -23.41 8.50
C LYS A 94 7.95 -22.12 8.36
N CYS A 95 7.57 -21.05 9.04
CA CYS A 95 8.32 -19.80 9.10
C CYS A 95 7.99 -19.04 10.40
N ASP A 96 8.76 -18.00 10.68
CA ASP A 96 8.64 -17.12 11.84
C ASP A 96 8.03 -15.75 11.53
N CYS A 97 7.33 -15.62 10.39
CA CYS A 97 6.80 -14.34 9.94
C CYS A 97 5.88 -13.68 10.97
N LYS A 98 5.01 -14.48 11.61
CA LYS A 98 4.14 -13.97 12.67
C LYS A 98 4.94 -13.41 13.85
N GLN A 99 5.94 -14.13 14.30
CA GLN A 99 6.82 -13.72 15.40
C GLN A 99 7.58 -12.45 15.07
N GLN A 100 8.06 -12.31 13.82
CA GLN A 100 8.74 -11.09 13.35
C GLN A 100 7.79 -9.89 13.32
N LEU A 101 6.53 -10.08 12.91
CA LEU A 101 5.52 -9.04 12.95
C LEU A 101 5.20 -8.63 14.40
N ASP A 102 4.97 -9.63 15.26
CA ASP A 102 4.68 -9.42 16.68
C ASP A 102 5.79 -8.62 17.37
N LEU A 103 7.05 -9.03 17.18
CA LEU A 103 8.22 -8.32 17.73
C LEU A 103 8.33 -6.88 17.22
N ALA A 104 8.05 -6.65 15.94
CA ALA A 104 8.11 -5.29 15.39
C ALA A 104 7.01 -4.39 15.99
N LEU A 105 5.80 -4.91 16.14
CA LEU A 105 4.70 -4.18 16.77
C LEU A 105 4.98 -3.88 18.25
N GLU A 106 5.49 -4.85 18.98
CA GLU A 106 5.88 -4.68 20.38
C GLU A 106 7.00 -3.65 20.50
N TYR A 107 7.99 -3.69 19.60
CA TYR A 107 9.10 -2.73 19.61
C TYR A 107 8.63 -1.29 19.45
N ILE A 108 7.78 -1.00 18.44
CA ILE A 108 7.32 0.37 18.20
C ILE A 108 6.38 0.85 19.32
N ARG A 109 5.61 -0.06 19.94
CA ARG A 109 4.77 0.23 21.09
C ARG A 109 5.64 0.61 22.32
N ASP A 110 6.62 -0.22 22.64
CA ASP A 110 7.43 -0.06 23.88
C ASP A 110 8.37 1.14 23.78
N ASN A 111 8.79 1.52 22.58
CA ASN A 111 9.56 2.73 22.32
C ASN A 111 8.68 3.97 22.06
N GLU A 112 7.35 3.81 22.02
CA GLU A 112 6.39 4.87 21.69
C GLU A 112 6.71 5.60 20.38
N LEU A 113 7.48 4.99 19.49
CA LEU A 113 7.93 5.56 18.22
C LEU A 113 8.25 4.47 17.21
N GLY A 114 7.71 4.59 16.00
CA GLY A 114 8.08 3.76 14.87
C GLY A 114 6.94 3.42 13.94
N VAL A 115 7.28 2.71 12.87
CA VAL A 115 6.36 2.34 11.79
C VAL A 115 6.56 0.88 11.40
N VAL A 116 5.46 0.15 11.27
CA VAL A 116 5.43 -1.14 10.58
C VAL A 116 4.64 -0.98 9.29
N ILE A 117 5.30 -1.13 8.15
CA ILE A 117 4.67 -1.12 6.82
C ILE A 117 4.29 -2.54 6.47
N TYR A 118 3.00 -2.78 6.25
CA TYR A 118 2.48 -4.09 5.90
C TYR A 118 2.08 -4.12 4.41
N LEU A 119 2.73 -5.03 3.66
CA LEU A 119 2.54 -5.19 2.23
C LEU A 119 1.80 -6.48 1.94
N GLN A 120 0.70 -6.40 1.22
CA GLN A 120 -0.12 -7.55 0.80
C GLN A 120 0.52 -8.25 -0.41
N GLN A 121 1.76 -8.71 -0.27
CA GLN A 121 2.47 -9.44 -1.32
C GLN A 121 2.91 -10.82 -0.83
N GLU A 122 1.95 -11.73 -0.74
CA GLU A 122 2.14 -13.09 -0.27
C GLU A 122 3.25 -13.82 -1.04
N GLY A 123 4.14 -14.48 -0.27
CA GLY A 123 5.28 -15.18 -0.85
C GLY A 123 6.25 -14.26 -1.60
N ARG A 124 6.38 -13.00 -1.19
CA ARG A 124 7.17 -11.96 -1.87
C ARG A 124 6.72 -11.71 -3.32
N GLY A 125 5.40 -11.74 -3.53
CA GLY A 125 4.79 -11.46 -4.82
C GLY A 125 4.54 -12.66 -5.71
N ILE A 126 4.96 -13.89 -5.35
CA ILE A 126 4.62 -15.09 -6.13
C ILE A 126 3.19 -15.57 -5.92
N GLY A 127 2.53 -15.06 -4.89
CA GLY A 127 1.15 -15.41 -4.51
C GLY A 127 1.04 -16.65 -3.64
N LEU A 128 -0.12 -16.78 -2.97
CA LEU A 128 -0.37 -17.83 -1.99
C LEU A 128 -0.36 -19.25 -2.61
N ALA A 129 -0.96 -19.41 -3.79
CA ALA A 129 -1.03 -20.71 -4.45
C ALA A 129 0.36 -21.27 -4.78
N ASN A 130 1.24 -20.43 -5.33
CA ASN A 130 2.63 -20.84 -5.62
C ASN A 130 3.45 -21.10 -4.36
N LYS A 131 3.20 -20.36 -3.29
CA LYS A 131 3.80 -20.62 -1.98
C LYS A 131 3.38 -21.97 -1.43
N ILE A 132 2.10 -22.35 -1.54
CA ILE A 132 1.61 -23.67 -1.13
C ILE A 132 2.25 -24.78 -1.97
N ALA A 133 2.37 -24.56 -3.30
CA ALA A 133 3.08 -25.51 -4.17
C ALA A 133 4.54 -25.71 -3.74
N ALA A 134 5.24 -24.63 -3.37
CA ALA A 134 6.60 -24.71 -2.84
C ALA A 134 6.67 -25.49 -1.51
N TYR A 135 5.69 -25.35 -0.64
CA TYR A 135 5.63 -26.12 0.61
C TYR A 135 5.48 -27.64 0.38
N LYS A 136 4.91 -28.05 -0.74
CA LYS A 136 4.73 -29.47 -1.08
C LYS A 136 6.06 -30.17 -1.40
N VAL A 137 7.05 -29.43 -1.88
CA VAL A 137 8.35 -29.97 -2.31
C VAL A 137 9.47 -29.78 -1.27
N GLN A 138 9.16 -29.18 -0.15
CA GLN A 138 10.01 -29.08 1.06
C GLN A 138 9.76 -30.27 2.00
#